data_f24bb73a6058028a0b8197a385c04be8
#
_entry.id   f24bb73a6058028a0b8197a385c04be8
#
_cell.length_a   1.000
_cell.length_b   1.000
_cell.length_c   1.000
_cell.angle_alpha   90.00
_cell.angle_beta   90.00
_cell.angle_gamma   90.00
#
_symmetry.space_group_name_H-M   'P 1'
#
loop_
_entity.id
_entity.type
_entity.pdbx_description
1 polymer ?
#
loop_
_entity_poly.entity_id
_entity_poly.type
_entity_poly.pdbx_seq_one_letter_code
_entity_poly.pdbx_strand_id
1 'polypeptide(L)'
;MAQMEALAERALSLAPRARDWQQERIRVHVARAYARAGRDARATALSSGVGEPEMGKVEAVVAGRSGPGESPSLEGTPTFDAQLEQADAWIKTLNFDLTRNAAEVCIALYAGCQADPARCVRIERSVAAANATLPPDIRISNLLALARIAVAAGNRDRAMPLVEAAGAVLSSGTWLPEDEIVQVAAVALGKHGIGRSDEARADLARAVALFDKKRDVIVDIYRAAPLRAVAVTQARMGDAAASLTTFLRAIDEGAINPNARPRAEDLTETCVAMVTAGIDPGDAGRARIDSIRSGLVDPW
;
A
#
# COMPACT_ATOMS: atom_id res chain seq x y z
N MET A 1 -10.97 3.47 -18.07
CA MET A 1 -10.96 2.00 -18.22
C MET A 1 -10.12 1.56 -19.41
N ALA A 2 -10.45 1.88 -20.66
CA ALA A 2 -9.64 1.49 -21.83
C ALA A 2 -8.15 1.93 -21.76
N GLN A 3 -7.87 3.08 -21.17
CA GLN A 3 -6.51 3.56 -20.96
C GLN A 3 -5.73 2.77 -19.90
N MET A 4 -6.41 2.29 -18.85
CA MET A 4 -5.83 1.38 -17.87
C MET A 4 -5.40 0.06 -18.51
N GLU A 5 -6.28 -0.51 -19.33
CA GLU A 5 -6.00 -1.75 -20.03
C GLU A 5 -4.82 -1.57 -21.01
N ALA A 6 -4.75 -0.44 -21.70
CA ALA A 6 -3.63 -0.13 -22.60
C ALA A 6 -2.28 -0.02 -21.85
N LEU A 7 -2.25 0.60 -20.66
CA LEU A 7 -1.03 0.69 -19.84
C LEU A 7 -0.63 -0.68 -19.26
N ALA A 8 -1.60 -1.47 -18.82
CA ALA A 8 -1.37 -2.81 -18.32
C ALA A 8 -0.83 -3.75 -19.41
N GLU A 9 -1.41 -3.73 -20.62
CA GLU A 9 -0.93 -4.51 -21.77
C GLU A 9 0.46 -4.02 -22.22
N ARG A 10 0.74 -2.72 -22.12
CA ARG A 10 2.08 -2.18 -22.38
C ARG A 10 3.13 -2.69 -21.40
N ALA A 11 2.81 -2.73 -20.10
CA ALA A 11 3.68 -3.32 -19.08
C ALA A 11 3.94 -4.82 -19.37
N LEU A 12 2.89 -5.56 -19.73
CA LEU A 12 3.00 -6.98 -20.10
C LEU A 12 3.84 -7.19 -21.37
N SER A 13 3.79 -6.29 -22.35
CA SER A 13 4.60 -6.38 -23.58
C SER A 13 6.11 -6.22 -23.33
N LEU A 14 6.50 -5.67 -22.19
CA LEU A 14 7.90 -5.52 -21.78
C LEU A 14 8.38 -6.75 -20.97
N ALA A 15 7.48 -7.54 -20.40
CA ALA A 15 7.81 -8.70 -19.58
C ALA A 15 8.74 -9.70 -20.27
N PRO A 16 8.57 -10.07 -21.57
CA PRO A 16 9.45 -11.03 -22.24
C PRO A 16 10.94 -10.63 -22.31
N ARG A 17 11.25 -9.36 -22.08
CA ARG A 17 12.62 -8.83 -22.05
C ARG A 17 13.27 -8.93 -20.67
N ALA A 18 12.52 -9.35 -19.66
CA ALA A 18 12.99 -9.47 -18.30
C ALA A 18 13.37 -10.91 -17.95
N ARG A 19 14.15 -11.11 -16.88
CA ARG A 19 14.42 -12.45 -16.34
C ARG A 19 13.16 -13.08 -15.77
N ASP A 20 13.10 -14.39 -15.71
CA ASP A 20 11.90 -15.16 -15.33
C ASP A 20 11.21 -14.63 -14.05
N TRP A 21 11.96 -14.41 -12.98
CA TRP A 21 11.40 -13.87 -11.73
C TRP A 21 10.88 -12.43 -11.84
N GLN A 22 11.44 -11.64 -12.76
CA GLN A 22 10.96 -10.26 -13.02
C GLN A 22 9.70 -10.29 -13.88
N GLN A 23 9.62 -11.21 -14.85
CA GLN A 23 8.41 -11.44 -15.63
C GLN A 23 7.25 -11.84 -14.70
N GLU A 24 7.53 -12.75 -13.77
CA GLU A 24 6.56 -13.17 -12.75
C GLU A 24 6.08 -11.99 -11.92
N ARG A 25 7.01 -11.17 -11.43
CA ARG A 25 6.68 -9.96 -10.65
C ARG A 25 5.84 -8.95 -11.43
N ILE A 26 6.15 -8.69 -12.70
CA ILE A 26 5.36 -7.83 -13.58
C ILE A 26 3.94 -8.41 -13.75
N ARG A 27 3.80 -9.70 -14.03
CA ARG A 27 2.51 -10.36 -14.16
C ARG A 27 1.66 -10.24 -12.90
N VAL A 28 2.24 -10.46 -11.73
CA VAL A 28 1.55 -10.32 -10.43
C VAL A 28 1.06 -8.89 -10.20
N HIS A 29 1.91 -7.89 -10.45
CA HIS A 29 1.51 -6.49 -10.29
C HIS A 29 0.37 -6.11 -11.23
N VAL A 30 0.42 -6.53 -12.48
CA VAL A 30 -0.63 -6.28 -13.47
C VAL A 30 -1.90 -7.07 -13.13
N ALA A 31 -1.78 -8.34 -12.71
CA ALA A 31 -2.91 -9.14 -12.27
C ALA A 31 -3.64 -8.49 -11.08
N ARG A 32 -2.89 -7.98 -10.09
CA ARG A 32 -3.48 -7.24 -8.95
C ARG A 32 -4.16 -5.94 -9.37
N ALA A 33 -3.64 -5.23 -10.36
CA ALA A 33 -4.29 -4.05 -10.91
C ALA A 33 -5.62 -4.40 -11.59
N TYR A 34 -5.65 -5.45 -12.42
CA TYR A 34 -6.88 -5.97 -13.02
C TYR A 34 -7.87 -6.46 -11.96
N ALA A 35 -7.39 -7.20 -10.97
CA ALA A 35 -8.21 -7.63 -9.84
C ALA A 35 -8.86 -6.43 -9.13
N ARG A 36 -8.14 -5.37 -8.83
CA ARG A 36 -8.69 -4.16 -8.21
C ARG A 36 -9.67 -3.41 -9.10
N ALA A 37 -9.52 -3.52 -10.41
CA ALA A 37 -10.42 -2.92 -11.40
C ALA A 37 -11.69 -3.75 -11.68
N GLY A 38 -11.89 -4.91 -11.02
CA GLY A 38 -13.03 -5.78 -11.25
C GLY A 38 -12.93 -6.66 -12.50
N ARG A 39 -11.72 -6.84 -13.03
CA ARG A 39 -11.44 -7.68 -14.19
C ARG A 39 -10.89 -9.05 -13.77
N ASP A 40 -11.65 -9.77 -12.98
CA ASP A 40 -11.22 -11.00 -12.29
C ASP A 40 -10.74 -12.10 -13.23
N ALA A 41 -11.45 -12.33 -14.35
CA ALA A 41 -11.03 -13.31 -15.36
C ALA A 41 -9.64 -13.01 -15.94
N ARG A 42 -9.32 -11.73 -16.20
CA ARG A 42 -8.02 -11.32 -16.71
C ARG A 42 -6.94 -11.41 -15.60
N ALA A 43 -7.29 -11.04 -14.37
CA ALA A 43 -6.40 -11.18 -13.22
C ALA A 43 -6.00 -12.65 -13.00
N THR A 44 -6.97 -13.56 -13.01
CA THR A 44 -6.74 -15.01 -12.85
C THR A 44 -5.91 -15.57 -14.00
N ALA A 45 -6.19 -15.18 -15.25
CA ALA A 45 -5.41 -15.64 -16.41
C ALA A 45 -3.93 -15.20 -16.34
N LEU A 46 -3.64 -14.02 -15.78
CA LEU A 46 -2.27 -13.51 -15.61
C LEU A 46 -1.54 -14.15 -14.42
N SER A 47 -2.26 -14.57 -13.39
CA SER A 47 -1.68 -15.27 -12.24
C SER A 47 -1.48 -16.76 -12.48
N SER A 48 -2.07 -17.34 -13.53
CA SER A 48 -1.79 -18.73 -13.90
C SER A 48 -0.34 -18.90 -14.34
N GLY A 49 0.39 -19.76 -13.62
CA GLY A 49 1.84 -20.01 -13.84
C GLY A 49 2.78 -19.12 -13.01
N VAL A 50 2.22 -18.38 -12.05
CA VAL A 50 2.97 -17.67 -11.00
C VAL A 50 3.05 -18.57 -9.76
N GLY A 51 4.16 -18.52 -9.01
CA GLY A 51 4.36 -19.34 -7.81
C GLY A 51 3.27 -19.10 -6.74
N GLU A 52 2.94 -20.13 -5.96
CA GLU A 52 1.83 -20.12 -5.01
C GLU A 52 1.76 -18.90 -4.07
N PRO A 53 2.84 -18.39 -3.47
CA PRO A 53 2.75 -17.25 -2.56
C PRO A 53 2.26 -15.96 -3.24
N GLU A 54 2.60 -15.77 -4.51
CA GLU A 54 2.22 -14.59 -5.28
C GLU A 54 0.82 -14.73 -5.88
N MET A 55 0.41 -15.92 -6.27
CA MET A 55 -0.94 -16.23 -6.70
C MET A 55 -1.96 -15.97 -5.59
N GLY A 56 -1.71 -16.39 -4.37
CA GLY A 56 -2.55 -16.12 -3.21
C GLY A 56 -2.80 -14.62 -2.95
N LYS A 57 -1.83 -13.75 -3.26
CA LYS A 57 -2.00 -12.29 -3.16
C LYS A 57 -3.00 -11.73 -4.18
N VAL A 58 -3.10 -12.33 -5.37
CA VAL A 58 -4.08 -11.95 -6.40
C VAL A 58 -5.46 -12.45 -6.01
N GLU A 59 -5.56 -13.71 -5.59
CA GLU A 59 -6.80 -14.35 -5.15
C GLU A 59 -7.41 -13.62 -3.95
N ALA A 60 -6.61 -13.19 -2.98
CA ALA A 60 -7.08 -12.39 -1.85
C ALA A 60 -7.69 -11.05 -2.27
N VAL A 61 -7.18 -10.41 -3.33
CA VAL A 61 -7.77 -9.17 -3.87
C VAL A 61 -9.09 -9.45 -4.58
N VAL A 62 -9.20 -10.57 -5.30
CA VAL A 62 -10.44 -11.00 -5.96
C VAL A 62 -11.50 -11.36 -4.92
N ALA A 63 -11.15 -12.19 -3.93
CA ALA A 63 -12.05 -12.63 -2.87
C ALA A 63 -12.54 -11.46 -1.99
N GLY A 64 -11.69 -10.49 -1.70
CA GLY A 64 -12.04 -9.31 -0.88
C GLY A 64 -13.05 -8.35 -1.54
N ARG A 65 -13.38 -8.54 -2.84
CA ARG A 65 -14.41 -7.78 -3.58
C ARG A 65 -15.69 -8.54 -3.79
N SER A 66 -15.65 -9.85 -3.79
CA SER A 66 -16.84 -10.67 -3.71
C SER A 66 -17.45 -10.38 -2.34
N GLY A 67 -18.55 -9.61 -2.29
CA GLY A 67 -19.27 -9.32 -1.04
C GLY A 67 -19.58 -10.64 -0.30
N PRO A 68 -20.21 -10.60 0.89
CA PRO A 68 -20.46 -11.79 1.70
C PRO A 68 -21.48 -12.70 0.99
N GLY A 69 -21.07 -13.33 -0.10
CA GLY A 69 -21.69 -14.46 -0.73
C GLY A 69 -21.06 -15.69 -0.09
N GLU A 70 -21.87 -16.50 0.54
CA GLU A 70 -21.64 -17.81 1.14
C GLU A 70 -20.16 -18.20 1.23
N SER A 71 -19.57 -17.93 2.38
CA SER A 71 -18.28 -18.53 2.74
C SER A 71 -18.42 -20.04 2.56
N PRO A 72 -17.52 -20.72 1.81
CA PRO A 72 -17.48 -22.16 1.81
C PRO A 72 -17.41 -22.60 3.29
N SER A 73 -18.23 -23.56 3.67
CA SER A 73 -18.21 -24.15 5.01
C SER A 73 -16.82 -24.77 5.21
N LEU A 74 -15.94 -24.04 5.87
CA LEU A 74 -14.60 -24.50 6.23
C LEU A 74 -14.74 -25.40 7.43
N GLU A 75 -15.12 -26.66 7.21
CA GLU A 75 -14.89 -27.72 8.20
C GLU A 75 -13.38 -27.74 8.49
N GLY A 76 -13.01 -27.33 9.72
CA GLY A 76 -11.63 -27.28 10.18
C GLY A 76 -11.01 -25.88 10.34
N THR A 77 -11.68 -24.78 9.98
CA THR A 77 -11.15 -23.44 10.28
C THR A 77 -11.18 -23.19 11.79
N PRO A 78 -10.04 -22.80 12.41
CA PRO A 78 -10.01 -22.48 13.85
C PRO A 78 -11.04 -21.40 14.17
N THR A 79 -11.70 -21.52 15.33
CA THR A 79 -12.63 -20.50 15.81
C THR A 79 -11.92 -19.17 16.01
N PHE A 80 -12.67 -18.06 16.04
CA PHE A 80 -12.13 -16.73 16.32
C PHE A 80 -11.25 -16.72 17.59
N ASP A 81 -11.73 -17.34 18.68
CA ASP A 81 -10.99 -17.36 19.95
C ASP A 81 -9.71 -18.20 19.84
N ALA A 82 -9.74 -19.33 19.15
CA ALA A 82 -8.54 -20.16 18.91
C ALA A 82 -7.48 -19.43 18.08
N GLN A 83 -7.88 -18.67 17.06
CA GLN A 83 -6.95 -17.86 16.26
C GLN A 83 -6.32 -16.74 17.10
N LEU A 84 -7.10 -16.07 17.95
CA LEU A 84 -6.61 -15.02 18.82
C LEU A 84 -5.68 -15.57 19.91
N GLU A 85 -5.99 -16.72 20.50
CA GLU A 85 -5.12 -17.41 21.45
C GLU A 85 -3.79 -17.82 20.81
N GLN A 86 -3.82 -18.31 19.57
CA GLN A 86 -2.62 -18.62 18.81
C GLN A 86 -1.77 -17.38 18.54
N ALA A 87 -2.41 -16.27 18.17
CA ALA A 87 -1.70 -15.00 17.97
C ALA A 87 -1.06 -14.50 19.28
N ASP A 88 -1.78 -14.55 20.41
CA ASP A 88 -1.26 -14.20 21.72
C ASP A 88 -0.08 -15.10 22.15
N ALA A 89 -0.12 -16.40 21.78
CA ALA A 89 0.99 -17.31 22.00
C ALA A 89 2.23 -16.93 21.17
N TRP A 90 2.05 -16.58 19.90
CA TRP A 90 3.16 -16.13 19.03
C TRP A 90 3.81 -14.85 19.54
N ILE A 91 3.03 -13.86 20.00
CA ILE A 91 3.54 -12.61 20.57
C ILE A 91 4.47 -12.88 21.75
N LYS A 92 4.14 -13.84 22.61
CA LYS A 92 4.94 -14.21 23.78
C LYS A 92 6.29 -14.84 23.44
N THR A 93 6.47 -15.33 22.21
CA THR A 93 7.75 -15.91 21.78
C THR A 93 8.85 -14.88 21.57
N LEU A 94 8.52 -13.59 21.43
CA LEU A 94 9.41 -12.50 21.06
C LEU A 94 10.15 -12.73 19.71
N ASN A 95 9.66 -13.67 18.91
CA ASN A 95 10.16 -13.89 17.55
C ASN A 95 9.54 -12.87 16.61
N PHE A 96 10.36 -12.16 15.84
CA PHE A 96 9.93 -11.08 14.95
C PHE A 96 8.86 -11.54 13.95
N ASP A 97 9.12 -12.62 13.21
CA ASP A 97 8.20 -13.09 12.17
C ASP A 97 6.87 -13.58 12.75
N LEU A 98 6.93 -14.33 13.87
CA LEU A 98 5.73 -14.79 14.55
C LEU A 98 4.93 -13.63 15.13
N THR A 99 5.60 -12.62 15.71
CA THR A 99 4.93 -11.43 16.26
C THR A 99 4.26 -10.61 15.14
N ARG A 100 4.92 -10.47 14.00
CA ARG A 100 4.35 -9.81 12.81
C ARG A 100 3.13 -10.56 12.29
N ASN A 101 3.24 -11.88 12.12
CA ASN A 101 2.13 -12.73 11.68
C ASN A 101 0.95 -12.68 12.68
N ALA A 102 1.24 -12.65 14.00
CA ALA A 102 0.22 -12.48 15.01
C ALA A 102 -0.56 -11.16 14.85
N ALA A 103 0.15 -10.05 14.61
CA ALA A 103 -0.49 -8.78 14.36
C ALA A 103 -1.38 -8.82 13.09
N GLU A 104 -0.93 -9.46 12.02
CA GLU A 104 -1.70 -9.63 10.79
C GLU A 104 -2.98 -10.45 11.02
N VAL A 105 -2.90 -11.56 11.79
CA VAL A 105 -4.07 -12.37 12.19
C VAL A 105 -5.04 -11.53 13.03
N CYS A 106 -4.55 -10.80 14.02
CA CYS A 106 -5.37 -9.91 14.86
C CYS A 106 -6.09 -8.84 14.02
N ILE A 107 -5.40 -8.22 13.05
CA ILE A 107 -5.98 -7.23 12.14
C ILE A 107 -7.06 -7.85 11.25
N ALA A 108 -6.85 -9.07 10.76
CA ALA A 108 -7.86 -9.78 9.97
C ALA A 108 -9.12 -10.09 10.82
N LEU A 109 -8.94 -10.54 12.07
CA LEU A 109 -10.04 -10.80 13.01
C LEU A 109 -10.80 -9.52 13.41
N TYR A 110 -10.15 -8.36 13.37
CA TYR A 110 -10.74 -7.08 13.77
C TYR A 110 -11.94 -6.68 12.91
N ALA A 111 -11.98 -7.09 11.65
CA ALA A 111 -13.14 -6.84 10.79
C ALA A 111 -14.41 -7.56 11.30
N GLY A 112 -14.25 -8.76 11.84
CA GLY A 112 -15.36 -9.56 12.37
C GLY A 112 -15.83 -9.19 13.78
N CYS A 113 -15.08 -8.35 14.51
CA CYS A 113 -15.44 -7.97 15.88
C CYS A 113 -16.28 -6.68 15.99
N GLN A 114 -16.56 -5.98 14.89
CA GLN A 114 -17.12 -4.63 14.95
C GLN A 114 -18.50 -4.54 15.64
N ALA A 115 -19.26 -5.63 15.68
CA ALA A 115 -20.49 -5.74 16.44
C ALA A 115 -20.29 -6.09 17.94
N ASP A 116 -19.07 -6.44 18.34
CA ASP A 116 -18.72 -6.83 19.72
C ASP A 116 -17.55 -5.97 20.25
N PRO A 117 -17.83 -4.88 20.94
CA PRO A 117 -16.81 -3.97 21.45
C PRO A 117 -15.77 -4.66 22.37
N ALA A 118 -16.16 -5.67 23.13
CA ALA A 118 -15.26 -6.36 24.04
C ALA A 118 -14.21 -7.19 23.27
N ARG A 119 -14.65 -7.87 22.21
CA ARG A 119 -13.74 -8.57 21.29
C ARG A 119 -12.78 -7.63 20.58
N CYS A 120 -13.28 -6.48 20.08
CA CYS A 120 -12.41 -5.50 19.45
C CYS A 120 -11.34 -4.98 20.42
N VAL A 121 -11.68 -4.65 21.66
CA VAL A 121 -10.71 -4.22 22.68
C VAL A 121 -9.67 -5.32 22.97
N ARG A 122 -10.08 -6.59 23.00
CA ARG A 122 -9.14 -7.70 23.18
C ARG A 122 -8.12 -7.76 22.03
N ILE A 123 -8.58 -7.65 20.77
CA ILE A 123 -7.69 -7.61 19.59
C ILE A 123 -6.75 -6.40 19.65
N GLU A 124 -7.26 -5.21 19.95
CA GLU A 124 -6.45 -4.00 20.07
C GLU A 124 -5.32 -4.17 21.09
N ARG A 125 -5.59 -4.85 22.23
CA ARG A 125 -4.56 -5.18 23.22
C ARG A 125 -3.51 -6.14 22.66
N SER A 126 -3.91 -7.19 21.95
CA SER A 126 -2.97 -8.12 21.31
C SER A 126 -2.09 -7.43 20.29
N VAL A 127 -2.67 -6.55 19.44
CA VAL A 127 -1.89 -5.74 18.50
C VAL A 127 -0.96 -4.76 19.22
N ALA A 128 -1.40 -4.15 20.32
CA ALA A 128 -0.55 -3.28 21.12
C ALA A 128 0.62 -4.04 21.74
N ALA A 129 0.40 -5.28 22.21
CA ALA A 129 1.45 -6.16 22.72
C ALA A 129 2.45 -6.54 21.62
N ALA A 130 1.97 -6.91 20.42
CA ALA A 130 2.84 -7.15 19.27
C ALA A 130 3.65 -5.91 18.90
N ASN A 131 3.02 -4.75 18.86
CA ASN A 131 3.66 -3.49 18.53
C ASN A 131 4.77 -3.07 19.51
N ALA A 132 4.77 -3.59 20.73
CA ALA A 132 5.82 -3.27 21.72
C ALA A 132 7.23 -3.69 21.25
N THR A 133 7.33 -4.69 20.39
CA THR A 133 8.60 -5.26 19.88
C THR A 133 8.80 -5.06 18.38
N LEU A 134 7.81 -4.54 17.66
CA LEU A 134 7.89 -4.34 16.22
C LEU A 134 8.51 -2.97 15.87
N PRO A 135 9.17 -2.84 14.70
CA PRO A 135 9.68 -1.58 14.18
C PRO A 135 8.60 -0.50 14.05
N PRO A 136 8.96 0.79 14.16
CA PRO A 136 7.99 1.89 14.17
C PRO A 136 7.09 1.96 12.93
N ASP A 137 7.61 1.68 11.75
CA ASP A 137 6.87 1.67 10.48
C ASP A 137 5.77 0.59 10.46
N ILE A 138 6.10 -0.61 10.96
CA ILE A 138 5.13 -1.72 11.11
C ILE A 138 4.06 -1.35 12.16
N ARG A 139 4.47 -0.72 13.28
CA ARG A 139 3.54 -0.25 14.32
C ARG A 139 2.54 0.75 13.77
N ILE A 140 3.00 1.74 13.00
CA ILE A 140 2.13 2.72 12.30
C ILE A 140 1.18 1.98 11.35
N SER A 141 1.69 1.07 10.53
CA SER A 141 0.90 0.30 9.58
C SER A 141 -0.20 -0.50 10.27
N ASN A 142 0.10 -1.19 11.36
CA ASN A 142 -0.86 -1.98 12.14
C ASN A 142 -1.97 -1.09 12.73
N LEU A 143 -1.61 0.02 13.36
CA LEU A 143 -2.57 0.97 13.96
C LEU A 143 -3.50 1.57 12.90
N LEU A 144 -2.95 1.99 11.76
CA LEU A 144 -3.74 2.53 10.66
C LEU A 144 -4.61 1.47 9.97
N ALA A 145 -4.19 0.20 9.94
CA ALA A 145 -5.01 -0.90 9.44
C ALA A 145 -6.26 -1.11 10.32
N LEU A 146 -6.10 -1.14 11.65
CA LEU A 146 -7.22 -1.19 12.59
C LEU A 146 -8.13 0.03 12.44
N ALA A 147 -7.56 1.24 12.38
CA ALA A 147 -8.32 2.47 12.20
C ALA A 147 -9.16 2.45 10.92
N ARG A 148 -8.58 1.99 9.80
CA ARG A 148 -9.29 1.87 8.52
C ARG A 148 -10.47 0.90 8.60
N ILE A 149 -10.31 -0.24 9.29
CA ILE A 149 -11.40 -1.20 9.49
C ILE A 149 -12.51 -0.58 10.34
N ALA A 150 -12.16 0.12 11.41
CA ALA A 150 -13.14 0.81 12.27
C ALA A 150 -13.89 1.89 11.50
N VAL A 151 -13.21 2.70 10.67
CA VAL A 151 -13.84 3.70 9.78
C VAL A 151 -14.79 3.03 8.79
N ALA A 152 -14.38 1.94 8.16
CA ALA A 152 -15.21 1.20 7.20
C ALA A 152 -16.48 0.62 7.85
N ALA A 153 -16.41 0.28 9.14
CA ALA A 153 -17.56 -0.14 9.95
C ALA A 153 -18.40 1.03 10.51
N GLY A 154 -18.06 2.27 10.15
CA GLY A 154 -18.77 3.48 10.65
C GLY A 154 -18.35 3.92 12.06
N ASN A 155 -17.38 3.29 12.68
CA ASN A 155 -16.95 3.55 14.05
C ASN A 155 -15.74 4.49 14.10
N ARG A 156 -15.97 5.78 13.81
CA ARG A 156 -14.91 6.81 13.81
C ARG A 156 -14.35 7.07 15.21
N ASP A 157 -15.16 6.97 16.25
CA ASP A 157 -14.72 7.20 17.63
C ASP A 157 -13.66 6.18 18.06
N ARG A 158 -13.80 4.94 17.60
CA ARG A 158 -12.80 3.90 17.82
C ARG A 158 -11.55 4.09 16.94
N ALA A 159 -11.71 4.59 15.72
CA ALA A 159 -10.60 4.83 14.82
C ALA A 159 -9.71 5.99 15.27
N MET A 160 -10.27 7.01 15.91
CA MET A 160 -9.56 8.22 16.31
C MET A 160 -8.33 7.95 17.19
N PRO A 161 -8.42 7.24 18.33
CA PRO A 161 -7.24 6.96 19.17
C PRO A 161 -6.19 6.12 18.46
N LEU A 162 -6.57 5.26 17.50
CA LEU A 162 -5.64 4.47 16.71
C LEU A 162 -4.82 5.36 15.75
N VAL A 163 -5.46 6.33 15.09
CA VAL A 163 -4.78 7.31 14.24
C VAL A 163 -3.87 8.23 15.07
N GLU A 164 -4.32 8.66 16.25
CA GLU A 164 -3.51 9.46 17.17
C GLU A 164 -2.29 8.69 17.67
N ALA A 165 -2.45 7.42 18.04
CA ALA A 165 -1.34 6.56 18.41
C ALA A 165 -0.34 6.35 17.27
N ALA A 166 -0.80 6.20 16.02
CA ALA A 166 0.08 6.13 14.85
C ALA A 166 0.87 7.45 14.67
N GLY A 167 0.22 8.60 14.84
CA GLY A 167 0.87 9.91 14.83
C GLY A 167 1.91 10.08 15.94
N ALA A 168 1.64 9.56 17.14
CA ALA A 168 2.58 9.58 18.26
C ALA A 168 3.83 8.72 17.97
N VAL A 169 3.66 7.54 17.38
CA VAL A 169 4.78 6.68 16.94
C VAL A 169 5.62 7.41 15.89
N LEU A 170 4.99 8.05 14.90
CA LEU A 170 5.67 8.84 13.88
C LEU A 170 6.51 9.97 14.51
N SER A 171 5.91 10.74 15.43
CA SER A 171 6.56 11.91 16.05
C SER A 171 7.70 11.54 17.00
N SER A 172 7.67 10.35 17.60
CA SER A 172 8.72 9.86 18.51
C SER A 172 9.83 9.08 17.82
N GLY A 173 9.63 8.71 16.55
CA GLY A 173 10.59 7.92 15.77
C GLY A 173 11.74 8.77 15.23
N THR A 174 12.86 8.10 14.93
CA THR A 174 13.95 8.66 14.12
C THR A 174 13.87 8.04 12.73
N TRP A 175 13.73 8.87 11.72
CA TRP A 175 13.44 8.45 10.36
C TRP A 175 14.49 8.93 9.37
N LEU A 176 14.72 8.12 8.32
CA LEU A 176 15.28 8.64 7.09
C LEU A 176 14.25 9.58 6.44
N PRO A 177 14.67 10.64 5.73
CA PRO A 177 13.70 11.60 5.15
C PRO A 177 12.65 10.94 4.23
N GLU A 178 13.07 9.99 3.41
CA GLU A 178 12.19 9.24 2.50
C GLU A 178 11.14 8.42 3.26
N ASP A 179 11.55 7.77 4.35
CA ASP A 179 10.64 6.98 5.18
C ASP A 179 9.68 7.87 5.97
N GLU A 180 10.17 8.99 6.53
CA GLU A 180 9.33 9.97 7.23
C GLU A 180 8.20 10.45 6.34
N ILE A 181 8.49 10.82 5.08
CA ILE A 181 7.51 11.29 4.11
C ILE A 181 6.43 10.21 3.86
N VAL A 182 6.85 8.96 3.70
CA VAL A 182 5.92 7.83 3.51
C VAL A 182 5.00 7.66 4.72
N GLN A 183 5.56 7.72 5.94
CA GLN A 183 4.77 7.56 7.16
C GLN A 183 3.84 8.77 7.40
N VAL A 184 4.29 10.00 7.11
CA VAL A 184 3.42 11.19 7.15
C VAL A 184 2.24 11.03 6.20
N ALA A 185 2.48 10.56 4.96
CA ALA A 185 1.39 10.31 4.01
C ALA A 185 0.38 9.25 4.50
N ALA A 186 0.88 8.18 5.13
CA ALA A 186 0.03 7.14 5.69
C ALA A 186 -0.84 7.66 6.85
N VAL A 187 -0.25 8.40 7.79
CA VAL A 187 -0.97 9.03 8.93
C VAL A 187 -1.97 10.07 8.44
N ALA A 188 -1.61 10.88 7.43
CA ALA A 188 -2.54 11.83 6.81
C ALA A 188 -3.77 11.14 6.23
N LEU A 189 -3.61 9.99 5.56
CA LEU A 189 -4.76 9.22 5.09
C LEU A 189 -5.65 8.74 6.25
N GLY A 190 -5.04 8.31 7.36
CA GLY A 190 -5.77 7.97 8.58
C GLY A 190 -6.58 9.15 9.13
N LYS A 191 -5.97 10.33 9.23
CA LYS A 191 -6.64 11.58 9.64
C LYS A 191 -7.81 11.93 8.74
N HIS A 192 -7.64 11.81 7.41
CA HIS A 192 -8.74 12.00 6.47
C HIS A 192 -9.90 11.03 6.75
N GLY A 193 -9.61 9.75 6.97
CA GLY A 193 -10.62 8.72 7.27
C GLY A 193 -11.47 9.02 8.49
N ILE A 194 -10.89 9.66 9.51
CA ILE A 194 -11.64 10.11 10.73
C ILE A 194 -12.25 11.50 10.60
N GLY A 195 -12.19 12.14 9.40
CA GLY A 195 -12.82 13.42 9.12
C GLY A 195 -11.93 14.65 9.33
N ARG A 196 -10.64 14.48 9.67
CA ARG A 196 -9.68 15.60 9.85
C ARG A 196 -8.95 15.91 8.54
N SER A 197 -9.71 16.20 7.48
CA SER A 197 -9.16 16.35 6.12
C SER A 197 -8.21 17.56 5.97
N ASP A 198 -8.47 18.66 6.68
CA ASP A 198 -7.61 19.84 6.59
C ASP A 198 -6.26 19.61 7.26
N GLU A 199 -6.24 18.91 8.40
CA GLU A 199 -4.97 18.46 9.01
C GLU A 199 -4.22 17.52 8.10
N ALA A 200 -4.91 16.59 7.44
CA ALA A 200 -4.30 15.66 6.49
C ALA A 200 -3.66 16.38 5.31
N ARG A 201 -4.33 17.42 4.74
CA ARG A 201 -3.75 18.26 3.68
C ARG A 201 -2.52 19.02 4.14
N ALA A 202 -2.58 19.58 5.36
CA ALA A 202 -1.43 20.26 5.94
C ALA A 202 -0.24 19.32 6.14
N ASP A 203 -0.47 18.09 6.59
CA ASP A 203 0.57 17.06 6.73
C ASP A 203 1.19 16.71 5.38
N LEU A 204 0.39 16.52 4.32
CA LEU A 204 0.91 16.24 2.98
C LEU A 204 1.72 17.41 2.41
N ALA A 205 1.29 18.65 2.66
CA ALA A 205 2.07 19.83 2.26
C ALA A 205 3.43 19.88 2.99
N ARG A 206 3.46 19.54 4.28
CA ARG A 206 4.73 19.42 5.04
C ARG A 206 5.60 18.27 4.51
N ALA A 207 5.01 17.14 4.13
CA ALA A 207 5.74 16.01 3.54
C ALA A 207 6.44 16.41 2.23
N VAL A 208 5.74 17.14 1.36
CA VAL A 208 6.33 17.68 0.12
C VAL A 208 7.44 18.69 0.43
N ALA A 209 7.22 19.60 1.38
CA ALA A 209 8.23 20.57 1.80
C ALA A 209 9.47 19.90 2.44
N LEU A 210 9.27 18.81 3.18
CA LEU A 210 10.36 18.00 3.71
C LEU A 210 11.17 17.35 2.59
N PHE A 211 10.48 16.79 1.58
CA PHE A 211 11.13 16.26 0.39
C PHE A 211 12.01 17.35 -0.28
N ASP A 212 11.45 18.53 -0.52
CA ASP A 212 12.18 19.64 -1.14
C ASP A 212 13.43 20.01 -0.37
N LYS A 213 13.30 20.13 0.94
CA LYS A 213 14.41 20.47 1.86
C LYS A 213 15.49 19.40 1.91
N LYS A 214 15.11 18.13 1.76
CA LYS A 214 16.00 16.98 1.97
C LYS A 214 16.36 16.25 0.68
N ARG A 215 15.89 16.72 -0.47
CA ARG A 215 16.05 16.06 -1.76
C ARG A 215 17.49 15.62 -2.06
N ASP A 216 18.46 16.45 -1.74
CA ASP A 216 19.86 16.19 -2.06
C ASP A 216 20.52 15.15 -1.13
N VAL A 217 19.93 14.87 0.02
CA VAL A 217 20.38 13.79 0.93
C VAL A 217 19.62 12.49 0.72
N ILE A 218 18.46 12.53 0.05
CA ILE A 218 17.75 11.31 -0.37
C ILE A 218 18.48 10.75 -1.59
N VAL A 219 18.89 9.48 -1.48
CA VAL A 219 19.52 8.77 -2.61
C VAL A 219 18.56 8.69 -3.79
N ASP A 220 19.06 8.88 -5.01
CA ASP A 220 18.24 9.01 -6.22
C ASP A 220 17.27 7.83 -6.45
N ILE A 221 17.68 6.60 -6.16
CA ILE A 221 16.82 5.41 -6.26
C ILE A 221 15.64 5.40 -5.25
N TYR A 222 15.64 6.30 -4.26
CA TYR A 222 14.58 6.38 -3.25
C TYR A 222 13.73 7.65 -3.39
N ARG A 223 13.97 8.54 -4.39
CA ARG A 223 13.28 9.82 -4.51
C ARG A 223 11.85 9.70 -5.03
N ALA A 224 11.57 8.76 -5.91
CA ALA A 224 10.23 8.60 -6.49
C ALA A 224 9.22 8.03 -5.48
N ALA A 225 9.62 7.08 -4.64
CA ALA A 225 8.74 6.36 -3.73
C ALA A 225 7.99 7.26 -2.72
N PRO A 226 8.63 8.18 -1.98
CA PRO A 226 7.93 9.07 -1.06
C PRO A 226 6.94 10.02 -1.75
N LEU A 227 7.27 10.56 -2.92
CA LEU A 227 6.35 11.38 -3.69
C LEU A 227 5.17 10.55 -4.20
N ARG A 228 5.40 9.32 -4.63
CA ARG A 228 4.35 8.38 -5.03
C ARG A 228 3.39 8.10 -3.87
N ALA A 229 3.89 7.91 -2.64
CA ALA A 229 3.06 7.72 -1.46
C ALA A 229 2.17 8.95 -1.15
N VAL A 230 2.73 10.15 -1.25
CA VAL A 230 1.98 11.41 -1.11
C VAL A 230 0.90 11.52 -2.19
N ALA A 231 1.23 11.27 -3.47
CA ALA A 231 0.31 11.36 -4.58
C ALA A 231 -0.87 10.38 -4.44
N VAL A 232 -0.62 9.14 -4.05
CA VAL A 232 -1.66 8.14 -3.78
C VAL A 232 -2.60 8.60 -2.66
N THR A 233 -2.04 9.21 -1.60
CA THR A 233 -2.85 9.72 -0.49
C THR A 233 -3.70 10.91 -0.94
N GLN A 234 -3.16 11.86 -1.70
CA GLN A 234 -3.92 12.97 -2.29
C GLN A 234 -5.08 12.47 -3.16
N ALA A 235 -4.84 11.46 -4.01
CA ALA A 235 -5.90 10.86 -4.82
C ALA A 235 -7.02 10.25 -3.96
N ARG A 236 -6.65 9.51 -2.91
CA ARG A 236 -7.62 8.90 -1.98
C ARG A 236 -8.42 9.93 -1.16
N MET A 237 -7.87 11.11 -0.98
CA MET A 237 -8.55 12.24 -0.35
C MET A 237 -9.43 13.02 -1.33
N GLY A 238 -9.45 12.66 -2.63
CA GLY A 238 -10.20 13.33 -3.68
C GLY A 238 -9.47 14.53 -4.31
N ASP A 239 -8.22 14.78 -3.95
CA ASP A 239 -7.43 15.92 -4.45
C ASP A 239 -6.68 15.53 -5.75
N ALA A 240 -7.45 15.20 -6.81
CA ALA A 240 -6.92 14.65 -8.06
C ALA A 240 -5.87 15.54 -8.74
N ALA A 241 -6.05 16.87 -8.70
CA ALA A 241 -5.11 17.81 -9.32
C ALA A 241 -3.76 17.83 -8.58
N ALA A 242 -3.77 17.86 -7.25
CA ALA A 242 -2.56 17.77 -6.45
C ALA A 242 -1.87 16.41 -6.64
N SER A 243 -2.66 15.34 -6.67
CA SER A 243 -2.16 13.98 -6.94
C SER A 243 -1.44 13.87 -8.28
N LEU A 244 -2.05 14.38 -9.35
CA LEU A 244 -1.42 14.38 -10.68
C LEU A 244 -0.08 15.13 -10.67
N THR A 245 -0.05 16.33 -10.10
CA THR A 245 1.18 17.12 -9.98
C THR A 245 2.28 16.36 -9.25
N THR A 246 1.93 15.71 -8.15
CA THR A 246 2.89 14.96 -7.34
C THR A 246 3.35 13.67 -8.05
N PHE A 247 2.47 12.98 -8.76
CA PHE A 247 2.85 11.82 -9.58
C PHE A 247 3.81 12.19 -10.72
N LEU A 248 3.54 13.28 -11.44
CA LEU A 248 4.44 13.74 -12.51
C LEU A 248 5.82 14.08 -11.95
N ARG A 249 5.86 14.67 -10.77
CA ARG A 249 7.11 14.92 -10.06
C ARG A 249 7.82 13.62 -9.66
N ALA A 250 7.10 12.61 -9.18
CA ALA A 250 7.68 11.29 -8.88
C ALA A 250 8.28 10.63 -10.12
N ILE A 251 7.64 10.78 -11.29
CA ILE A 251 8.17 10.33 -12.58
C ILE A 251 9.50 11.03 -12.89
N ASP A 252 9.56 12.35 -12.72
CA ASP A 252 10.77 13.13 -13.00
C ASP A 252 11.91 12.77 -12.06
N GLU A 253 11.66 12.59 -10.77
CA GLU A 253 12.68 12.20 -9.80
C GLU A 253 13.20 10.77 -10.05
N GLY A 254 12.33 9.82 -10.40
CA GLY A 254 12.75 8.45 -10.75
C GLY A 254 13.55 8.39 -12.05
N ALA A 255 13.36 9.35 -12.95
CA ALA A 255 14.11 9.43 -14.22
C ALA A 255 15.55 9.92 -14.06
N ILE A 256 15.92 10.49 -12.91
CA ILE A 256 17.26 11.07 -12.69
C ILE A 256 18.32 9.99 -12.47
N ASN A 257 17.95 8.81 -11.99
CA ASN A 257 18.89 7.73 -11.74
C ASN A 257 19.70 7.40 -13.02
N PRO A 258 21.03 7.31 -12.98
CA PRO A 258 21.86 7.02 -14.14
C PRO A 258 21.64 5.62 -14.70
N ASN A 259 21.17 4.67 -13.88
CA ASN A 259 20.97 3.28 -14.29
C ASN A 259 19.57 3.07 -14.88
N ALA A 260 19.51 2.41 -16.03
CA ALA A 260 18.26 2.18 -16.75
C ALA A 260 17.26 1.31 -15.94
N ARG A 261 17.75 0.32 -15.20
CA ARG A 261 16.90 -0.58 -14.42
C ARG A 261 16.13 0.13 -13.30
N PRO A 262 16.73 0.89 -12.36
CA PRO A 262 15.98 1.66 -11.37
C PRO A 262 15.00 2.65 -12.00
N ARG A 263 15.39 3.33 -13.09
CA ARG A 263 14.45 4.21 -13.83
C ARG A 263 13.22 3.47 -14.33
N ALA A 264 13.42 2.27 -14.89
CA ALA A 264 12.31 1.45 -15.39
C ALA A 264 11.41 0.95 -14.24
N GLU A 265 12.00 0.55 -13.11
CA GLU A 265 11.27 0.11 -11.92
C GLU A 265 10.43 1.27 -11.35
N ASP A 266 11.01 2.44 -11.10
CA ASP A 266 10.31 3.61 -10.57
C ASP A 266 9.20 4.11 -11.52
N LEU A 267 9.47 4.15 -12.82
CA LEU A 267 8.47 4.53 -13.81
C LEU A 267 7.28 3.55 -13.79
N THR A 268 7.56 2.26 -13.77
CA THR A 268 6.53 1.21 -13.74
C THR A 268 5.69 1.31 -12.48
N GLU A 269 6.32 1.41 -11.31
CA GLU A 269 5.61 1.51 -10.04
C GLU A 269 4.76 2.79 -9.96
N THR A 270 5.26 3.90 -10.48
CA THR A 270 4.52 5.16 -10.51
C THR A 270 3.32 5.08 -11.46
N CYS A 271 3.49 4.51 -12.65
CA CYS A 271 2.37 4.28 -13.57
C CYS A 271 1.31 3.35 -12.98
N VAL A 272 1.72 2.25 -12.31
CA VAL A 272 0.79 1.34 -11.62
C VAL A 272 0.05 2.06 -10.50
N ALA A 273 0.73 2.89 -9.72
CA ALA A 273 0.12 3.68 -8.66
C ALA A 273 -0.90 4.70 -9.22
N MET A 274 -0.58 5.40 -10.30
CA MET A 274 -1.50 6.32 -10.99
C MET A 274 -2.77 5.60 -11.45
N VAL A 275 -2.60 4.47 -12.14
CA VAL A 275 -3.73 3.65 -12.61
C VAL A 275 -4.59 3.18 -11.45
N THR A 276 -3.97 2.66 -10.39
CA THR A 276 -4.69 2.18 -9.19
C THR A 276 -5.44 3.31 -8.48
N ALA A 277 -4.89 4.53 -8.53
CA ALA A 277 -5.50 5.73 -7.96
C ALA A 277 -6.55 6.37 -8.89
N GLY A 278 -6.71 5.91 -10.13
CA GLY A 278 -7.62 6.48 -11.12
C GLY A 278 -7.18 7.83 -11.66
N ILE A 279 -5.88 8.15 -11.59
CA ILE A 279 -5.30 9.40 -12.06
C ILE A 279 -4.82 9.24 -13.50
N ASP A 280 -5.39 10.05 -14.42
CA ASP A 280 -4.95 10.12 -15.81
C ASP A 280 -3.77 11.11 -15.92
N PRO A 281 -2.62 10.68 -16.47
CA PRO A 281 -1.46 11.56 -16.65
C PRO A 281 -1.69 12.68 -17.69
N GLY A 282 -2.75 12.65 -18.47
CA GLY A 282 -2.98 13.54 -19.58
C GLY A 282 -1.98 13.35 -20.72
N ASP A 283 -2.12 14.11 -21.80
CA ASP A 283 -1.24 13.97 -22.99
C ASP A 283 0.21 14.33 -22.66
N ALA A 284 0.44 15.38 -21.90
CA ALA A 284 1.78 15.81 -21.49
C ALA A 284 2.47 14.76 -20.61
N GLY A 285 1.75 14.18 -19.65
CA GLY A 285 2.27 13.11 -18.81
C GLY A 285 2.58 11.84 -19.60
N ARG A 286 1.71 11.45 -20.54
CA ARG A 286 1.96 10.33 -21.45
C ARG A 286 3.20 10.56 -22.32
N ALA A 287 3.34 11.74 -22.90
CA ALA A 287 4.51 12.09 -23.69
C ALA A 287 5.80 12.04 -22.85
N ARG A 288 5.74 12.48 -21.59
CA ARG A 288 6.88 12.39 -20.65
C ARG A 288 7.25 10.93 -20.34
N ILE A 289 6.28 10.08 -20.04
CA ILE A 289 6.47 8.65 -19.82
C ILE A 289 7.10 7.98 -21.05
N ASP A 290 6.57 8.26 -22.24
CA ASP A 290 7.09 7.73 -23.50
C ASP A 290 8.52 8.22 -23.79
N SER A 291 8.86 9.46 -23.46
CA SER A 291 10.21 10.01 -23.59
C SER A 291 11.20 9.28 -22.68
N ILE A 292 10.85 9.04 -21.41
CA ILE A 292 11.71 8.29 -20.49
C ILE A 292 11.87 6.86 -20.97
N ARG A 293 10.76 6.21 -21.35
CA ARG A 293 10.78 4.83 -21.87
C ARG A 293 11.67 4.67 -23.10
N SER A 294 11.62 5.62 -24.04
CA SER A 294 12.44 5.58 -25.27
C SER A 294 13.93 5.76 -24.98
N GLY A 295 14.27 6.43 -23.87
CA GLY A 295 15.65 6.60 -23.40
C GLY A 295 16.16 5.46 -22.50
N LEU A 296 15.32 4.44 -22.19
CA LEU A 296 15.77 3.24 -21.49
C LEU A 296 16.55 2.37 -22.49
N VAL A 297 17.84 2.25 -22.29
CA VAL A 297 18.67 1.22 -22.94
C VAL A 297 18.41 -0.12 -22.27
N ASP A 298 18.71 -1.22 -22.97
CA ASP A 298 18.57 -2.56 -22.37
C ASP A 298 19.36 -2.61 -21.05
N PRO A 299 18.71 -2.91 -19.93
CA PRO A 299 19.31 -2.80 -18.59
C PRO A 299 20.24 -3.98 -18.25
N TRP A 300 20.50 -4.86 -19.21
CA TRP A 300 21.29 -6.09 -19.11
C TRP A 300 22.27 -6.28 -20.25
#